data_9d9ef569a5ed834191ba031b2e46ed1b
#
_entry.id   9d9ef569a5ed834191ba031b2e46ed1b
#
_cell.length_a   1.000
_cell.length_b   1.000
_cell.length_c   1.000
_cell.angle_alpha   90.00
_cell.angle_beta   90.00
_cell.angle_gamma   90.00
#
_symmetry.space_group_name_H-M   'P 1'
#
loop_
_entity.id
_entity.type
_entity.pdbx_description
1 polymer ?
#
loop_
_entity_poly.entity_id
_entity_poly.type
_entity_poly.pdbx_seq_one_letter_code
_entity_poly.pdbx_strand_id
1 'polypeptide(L)'
;MNNILIYIGAAVILLALLATAAEVQRELHSFKVTHYHVTSRKLSGLNRPLTILFLSDLHNWRYGEKNERLLRAIENEHPDLILIGGDMLVGKEGTPYDTALDLIRRLPALCPVYYANGNHEQRMKEETEIYGDTYNIYKRKLEDSGVIFLENDARRIRMGQTGISINGLELPCSVYTKFQ
;
A
#
# COMPACT_ATOMS: atom_id res chain seq x y z
N MET A 1 2.39 -19.34 52.80
CA MET A 1 2.53 -17.94 52.38
C MET A 1 3.31 -17.81 51.07
N ASN A 2 4.44 -18.50 50.87
CA ASN A 2 5.26 -18.40 49.65
C ASN A 2 4.52 -18.84 48.36
N ASN A 3 3.68 -19.89 48.40
CA ASN A 3 2.98 -20.37 47.20
C ASN A 3 1.94 -19.37 46.67
N ILE A 4 1.28 -18.62 47.54
CA ILE A 4 0.30 -17.61 47.15
C ILE A 4 0.99 -16.48 46.39
N LEU A 5 2.16 -16.02 46.81
CA LEU A 5 2.94 -14.99 46.10
C LEU A 5 3.40 -15.50 44.72
N ILE A 6 3.77 -16.77 44.59
CA ILE A 6 4.14 -17.40 43.34
C ILE A 6 2.92 -17.43 42.39
N TYR A 7 1.74 -17.84 42.86
CA TYR A 7 0.52 -17.87 42.03
C TYR A 7 0.09 -16.45 41.60
N ILE A 8 0.19 -15.46 42.49
CA ILE A 8 -0.09 -14.05 42.15
C ILE A 8 0.90 -13.59 41.09
N GLY A 9 2.19 -13.84 41.24
CA GLY A 9 3.20 -13.49 40.26
C GLY A 9 2.95 -14.15 38.88
N ALA A 10 2.64 -15.45 38.90
CA ALA A 10 2.30 -16.17 37.67
C ALA A 10 1.04 -15.60 36.97
N ALA A 11 0.01 -15.25 37.76
CA ALA A 11 -1.21 -14.64 37.21
C ALA A 11 -0.96 -13.27 36.57
N VAL A 12 -0.13 -12.43 37.21
CA VAL A 12 0.25 -11.12 36.66
C VAL A 12 1.03 -11.28 35.35
N ILE A 13 1.98 -12.21 35.30
CA ILE A 13 2.75 -12.47 34.08
C ILE A 13 1.81 -12.96 32.97
N LEU A 14 0.91 -13.89 33.27
CA LEU A 14 -0.05 -14.41 32.28
C LEU A 14 -0.95 -13.26 31.74
N LEU A 15 -1.47 -12.42 32.61
CA LEU A 15 -2.28 -11.27 32.20
C LEU A 15 -1.48 -10.30 31.32
N ALA A 16 -0.22 -10.02 31.64
CA ALA A 16 0.65 -9.18 30.83
C ALA A 16 0.87 -9.79 29.42
N LEU A 17 1.14 -11.11 29.36
CA LEU A 17 1.31 -11.81 28.08
C LEU A 17 0.02 -11.78 27.23
N LEU A 18 -1.14 -11.99 27.85
CA LEU A 18 -2.44 -11.91 27.16
C LEU A 18 -2.72 -10.50 26.66
N ALA A 19 -2.43 -9.47 27.46
CA ALA A 19 -2.60 -8.08 27.07
C ALA A 19 -1.67 -7.72 25.89
N THR A 20 -0.40 -8.16 25.95
CA THR A 20 0.55 -7.94 24.86
C THR A 20 0.10 -8.67 23.58
N ALA A 21 -0.35 -9.91 23.67
CA ALA A 21 -0.85 -10.65 22.52
C ALA A 21 -2.09 -9.97 21.92
N ALA A 22 -3.01 -9.49 22.74
CA ALA A 22 -4.20 -8.77 22.28
C ALA A 22 -3.81 -7.46 21.57
N GLU A 23 -2.83 -6.72 22.09
CA GLU A 23 -2.34 -5.49 21.47
C GLU A 23 -1.64 -5.76 20.15
N VAL A 24 -0.78 -6.77 20.08
CA VAL A 24 -0.16 -7.21 18.80
C VAL A 24 -1.22 -7.56 17.77
N GLN A 25 -2.25 -8.32 18.16
CA GLN A 25 -3.37 -8.66 17.27
C GLN A 25 -4.12 -7.39 16.81
N ARG A 26 -4.35 -6.45 17.70
CA ARG A 26 -5.00 -5.18 17.37
C ARG A 26 -4.17 -4.38 16.36
N GLU A 27 -2.87 -4.25 16.58
CA GLU A 27 -1.95 -3.52 15.70
C GLU A 27 -1.86 -4.17 14.31
N LEU A 28 -1.71 -5.48 14.25
CA LEU A 28 -1.68 -6.22 12.98
C LEU A 28 -2.94 -6.04 12.13
N HIS A 29 -4.10 -5.77 12.75
CA HIS A 29 -5.38 -5.61 12.05
C HIS A 29 -5.86 -4.14 11.98
N SER A 30 -5.00 -3.20 12.32
CA SER A 30 -5.30 -1.77 12.24
C SER A 30 -4.36 -1.06 11.29
N PHE A 31 -4.82 0.02 10.69
CA PHE A 31 -4.02 0.97 9.94
C PHE A 31 -4.32 2.39 10.44
N LYS A 32 -3.44 3.32 10.16
CA LYS A 32 -3.60 4.72 10.51
C LYS A 32 -3.59 5.56 9.24
N VAL A 33 -4.56 6.44 9.11
CA VAL A 33 -4.52 7.51 8.12
C VAL A 33 -3.71 8.67 8.71
N THR A 34 -2.70 9.12 7.96
CA THR A 34 -1.86 10.25 8.37
C THR A 34 -1.98 11.36 7.34
N HIS A 35 -2.30 12.56 7.79
CA HIS A 35 -2.47 13.72 6.92
C HIS A 35 -1.21 14.60 6.95
N TYR A 36 -0.74 14.97 5.77
CA TYR A 36 0.34 15.92 5.57
C TYR A 36 -0.18 17.13 4.80
N HIS A 37 0.09 18.32 5.28
CA HIS A 37 -0.28 19.57 4.60
C HIS A 37 0.95 20.18 3.92
N VAL A 38 0.90 20.30 2.59
CA VAL A 38 1.97 20.89 1.79
C VAL A 38 1.48 22.16 1.13
N THR A 39 2.17 23.26 1.37
CA THR A 39 1.91 24.55 0.73
C THR A 39 3.08 24.93 -0.17
N SER A 40 2.79 25.43 -1.38
CA SER A 40 3.82 25.89 -2.31
C SER A 40 3.26 26.98 -3.22
N ARG A 41 4.09 27.97 -3.53
CA ARG A 41 3.76 29.01 -4.53
C ARG A 41 3.49 28.42 -5.91
N LYS A 42 4.10 27.27 -6.23
CA LYS A 42 3.87 26.54 -7.48
C LYS A 42 2.46 25.97 -7.61
N LEU A 43 1.74 25.85 -6.51
CA LEU A 43 0.36 25.33 -6.43
C LEU A 43 -0.70 26.44 -6.40
N SER A 44 -0.31 27.72 -6.56
CA SER A 44 -1.23 28.85 -6.50
C SER A 44 -2.30 28.87 -7.60
N GLY A 45 -2.12 28.11 -8.67
CA GLY A 45 -3.11 27.93 -9.74
C GLY A 45 -4.17 26.85 -9.47
N LEU A 46 -4.16 26.22 -8.28
CA LEU A 46 -5.22 25.31 -7.85
C LEU A 46 -6.43 26.12 -7.36
N ASN A 47 -7.63 25.74 -7.80
CA ASN A 47 -8.87 26.41 -7.38
C ASN A 47 -9.30 26.01 -5.95
N ARG A 48 -8.80 24.88 -5.44
CA ARG A 48 -9.02 24.34 -4.10
C ARG A 48 -7.84 23.47 -3.67
N PRO A 49 -7.69 23.12 -2.39
CA PRO A 49 -6.74 22.12 -1.97
C PRO A 49 -6.92 20.81 -2.73
N LEU A 50 -5.82 20.16 -3.07
CA LEU A 50 -5.79 18.85 -3.76
C LEU A 50 -5.49 17.78 -2.73
N THR A 51 -6.34 16.75 -2.67
CA THR A 51 -6.13 15.58 -1.82
C THR A 51 -5.45 14.48 -2.65
N ILE A 52 -4.19 14.20 -2.33
CA ILE A 52 -3.44 13.08 -2.90
C ILE A 52 -3.33 12.00 -1.85
N LEU A 53 -3.88 10.83 -2.14
CA LEU A 53 -3.79 9.67 -1.27
C LEU A 53 -2.62 8.80 -1.73
N PHE A 54 -1.75 8.41 -0.80
CA PHE A 54 -0.61 7.53 -1.07
C PHE A 54 -0.80 6.19 -0.36
N LEU A 55 -0.65 5.10 -1.11
CA LEU A 55 -0.70 3.71 -0.63
C LEU A 55 0.63 3.03 -0.94
N SER A 56 1.16 2.26 0.00
CA SER A 56 2.35 1.43 -0.17
C SER A 56 2.33 0.27 0.82
N ASP A 57 3.12 -0.76 0.55
CA ASP A 57 3.44 -1.83 1.51
C ASP A 57 2.23 -2.59 2.07
N LEU A 58 1.23 -2.85 1.24
CA LEU A 58 0.06 -3.64 1.67
C LEU A 58 0.45 -5.12 1.90
N HIS A 59 1.41 -5.65 1.12
CA HIS A 59 1.92 -7.04 1.22
C HIS A 59 0.82 -8.08 1.31
N ASN A 60 -0.22 -7.98 0.48
CA ASN A 60 -1.42 -8.83 0.50
C ASN A 60 -2.19 -8.82 1.83
N TRP A 61 -1.92 -7.87 2.74
CA TRP A 61 -2.62 -7.81 4.01
C TRP A 61 -4.10 -7.45 3.83
N ARG A 62 -4.95 -7.95 4.72
CA ARG A 62 -6.39 -7.75 4.67
C ARG A 62 -6.88 -6.95 5.86
N TYR A 63 -7.50 -5.81 5.57
CA TYR A 63 -8.18 -4.99 6.56
C TYR A 63 -9.71 -5.19 6.47
N GLY A 64 -10.17 -6.27 7.07
CA GLY A 64 -11.54 -6.77 6.96
C GLY A 64 -11.77 -7.64 5.72
N GLU A 65 -13.00 -8.07 5.51
CA GLU A 65 -13.35 -8.86 4.34
C GLU A 65 -13.14 -8.04 3.07
N LYS A 66 -12.41 -8.61 2.08
CA LYS A 66 -12.09 -7.97 0.80
C LYS A 66 -11.54 -6.53 0.92
N ASN A 67 -10.82 -6.23 2.00
CA ASN A 67 -10.29 -4.90 2.29
C ASN A 67 -11.35 -3.78 2.43
N GLU A 68 -12.59 -4.11 2.79
CA GLU A 68 -13.68 -3.14 2.92
C GLU A 68 -13.37 -2.00 3.90
N ARG A 69 -12.67 -2.31 5.00
CA ARG A 69 -12.29 -1.26 5.98
C ARG A 69 -11.31 -0.25 5.39
N LEU A 70 -10.32 -0.75 4.63
CA LEU A 70 -9.33 0.11 3.98
C LEU A 70 -9.99 0.91 2.85
N LEU A 71 -10.82 0.26 2.04
CA LEU A 71 -11.52 0.94 0.95
C LEU A 71 -12.41 2.08 1.47
N ARG A 72 -13.21 1.84 2.52
CA ARG A 72 -14.03 2.89 3.14
C ARG A 72 -13.19 4.05 3.69
N ALA A 73 -12.02 3.75 4.25
CA ALA A 73 -11.12 4.81 4.70
C ALA A 73 -10.59 5.64 3.52
N ILE A 74 -10.25 5.01 2.39
CA ILE A 74 -9.85 5.68 1.16
C ILE A 74 -11.01 6.56 0.62
N GLU A 75 -12.22 6.02 0.55
CA GLU A 75 -13.42 6.75 0.09
C GLU A 75 -13.71 7.99 0.95
N ASN A 76 -13.58 7.86 2.28
CA ASN A 76 -13.82 8.97 3.23
C ASN A 76 -12.83 10.12 3.09
N GLU A 77 -11.62 9.86 2.57
CA GLU A 77 -10.64 10.92 2.29
C GLU A 77 -10.97 11.74 1.03
N HIS A 78 -11.94 11.31 0.22
CA HIS A 78 -12.33 11.97 -1.03
C HIS A 78 -11.12 12.36 -1.90
N PRO A 79 -10.25 11.40 -2.27
CA PRO A 79 -9.03 11.72 -3.00
C PRO A 79 -9.32 12.25 -4.40
N ASP A 80 -8.55 13.23 -4.83
CA ASP A 80 -8.51 13.70 -6.22
C ASP A 80 -7.57 12.84 -7.09
N LEU A 81 -6.65 12.13 -6.42
CA LEU A 81 -5.61 11.33 -7.03
C LEU A 81 -5.13 10.27 -6.03
N ILE A 82 -4.94 9.05 -6.50
CA ILE A 82 -4.30 7.98 -5.73
C ILE A 82 -2.96 7.64 -6.37
N LEU A 83 -1.92 7.63 -5.54
CA LEU A 83 -0.58 7.16 -5.89
C LEU A 83 -0.29 5.87 -5.14
N ILE A 84 0.14 4.84 -5.85
CA ILE A 84 0.57 3.57 -5.29
C ILE A 84 2.08 3.46 -5.45
N GLY A 85 2.78 3.32 -4.32
CA GLY A 85 4.25 3.26 -4.24
C GLY A 85 4.81 1.85 -4.28
N GLY A 86 4.01 0.85 -4.67
CA GLY A 86 4.42 -0.55 -4.78
C GLY A 86 4.33 -1.34 -3.48
N ASP A 87 4.88 -2.56 -3.53
CA ASP A 87 4.84 -3.56 -2.45
C ASP A 87 3.40 -3.86 -1.96
N MET A 88 2.45 -3.80 -2.91
CA MET A 88 1.06 -4.11 -2.63
C MET A 88 0.83 -5.62 -2.50
N LEU A 89 1.63 -6.41 -3.18
CA LEU A 89 1.65 -7.88 -3.12
C LEU A 89 2.96 -8.37 -2.47
N VAL A 90 3.04 -9.68 -2.21
CA VAL A 90 4.26 -10.33 -1.78
C VAL A 90 4.83 -11.10 -2.96
N GLY A 91 5.98 -10.65 -3.47
CA GLY A 91 6.74 -11.34 -4.52
C GLY A 91 7.43 -12.58 -3.96
N LYS A 92 6.65 -13.64 -3.73
CA LYS A 92 7.12 -14.96 -3.31
C LYS A 92 6.40 -16.02 -4.14
N GLU A 93 7.16 -17.01 -4.61
CA GLU A 93 6.62 -18.11 -5.41
C GLU A 93 5.39 -18.77 -4.77
N GLY A 94 4.36 -19.00 -5.60
CA GLY A 94 3.09 -19.60 -5.14
C GLY A 94 2.21 -18.72 -4.27
N THR A 95 2.61 -17.48 -3.98
CA THR A 95 1.79 -16.57 -3.18
C THR A 95 0.75 -15.88 -4.08
N PRO A 96 -0.56 -16.00 -3.77
CA PRO A 96 -1.60 -15.35 -4.55
C PRO A 96 -1.55 -13.83 -4.37
N TYR A 97 -1.84 -13.08 -5.44
CA TYR A 97 -1.91 -11.61 -5.43
C TYR A 97 -3.35 -11.07 -5.44
N ASP A 98 -4.34 -11.95 -5.31
CA ASP A 98 -5.76 -11.57 -5.43
C ASP A 98 -6.19 -10.52 -4.41
N THR A 99 -5.62 -10.54 -3.22
CA THR A 99 -5.95 -9.55 -2.17
C THR A 99 -5.59 -8.13 -2.58
N ALA A 100 -4.40 -7.93 -3.15
CA ALA A 100 -3.97 -6.65 -3.66
C ALA A 100 -4.78 -6.26 -4.91
N LEU A 101 -4.92 -7.20 -5.85
CA LEU A 101 -5.69 -7.01 -7.08
C LEU A 101 -7.13 -6.58 -6.80
N ASP A 102 -7.83 -7.27 -5.87
CA ASP A 102 -9.23 -7.01 -5.52
C ASP A 102 -9.46 -5.63 -4.92
N LEU A 103 -8.51 -5.12 -4.15
CA LEU A 103 -8.57 -3.76 -3.64
C LEU A 103 -8.32 -2.75 -4.76
N ILE A 104 -7.17 -2.90 -5.45
CA ILE A 104 -6.65 -1.85 -6.34
C ILE A 104 -7.56 -1.65 -7.55
N ARG A 105 -8.12 -2.72 -8.14
CA ARG A 105 -9.04 -2.61 -9.29
C ARG A 105 -10.33 -1.82 -9.01
N ARG A 106 -10.65 -1.58 -7.74
CA ARG A 106 -11.83 -0.80 -7.31
C ARG A 106 -11.52 0.70 -7.20
N LEU A 107 -10.23 1.06 -7.06
CA LEU A 107 -9.81 2.46 -6.82
C LEU A 107 -10.06 3.39 -8.02
N PRO A 108 -9.91 2.96 -9.30
CA PRO A 108 -10.17 3.84 -10.45
C PRO A 108 -11.62 4.35 -10.55
N ALA A 109 -12.57 3.71 -9.86
CA ALA A 109 -13.93 4.20 -9.76
C ALA A 109 -14.04 5.49 -8.90
N LEU A 110 -13.05 5.77 -8.06
CA LEU A 110 -13.02 6.94 -7.17
C LEU A 110 -12.33 8.14 -7.84
N CYS A 111 -11.13 7.93 -8.37
CA CYS A 111 -10.31 8.96 -9.00
C CYS A 111 -9.16 8.31 -9.80
N PRO A 112 -8.36 9.08 -10.58
CA PRO A 112 -7.19 8.54 -11.28
C PRO A 112 -6.20 7.87 -10.31
N VAL A 113 -5.70 6.69 -10.71
CA VAL A 113 -4.76 5.87 -9.94
C VAL A 113 -3.47 5.69 -10.73
N TYR A 114 -2.34 6.04 -10.13
CA TYR A 114 -1.00 5.82 -10.69
C TYR A 114 -0.24 4.84 -9.81
N TYR A 115 0.42 3.89 -10.44
CA TYR A 115 1.11 2.78 -9.78
C TYR A 115 2.59 2.78 -10.18
N ALA A 116 3.48 2.80 -9.21
CA ALA A 116 4.89 2.52 -9.39
C ALA A 116 5.23 1.21 -8.67
N ASN A 117 6.10 0.39 -9.27
CA ASN A 117 6.51 -0.89 -8.69
C ASN A 117 7.37 -0.69 -7.44
N GLY A 118 7.11 -1.53 -6.43
CA GLY A 118 8.02 -1.76 -5.32
C GLY A 118 9.01 -2.89 -5.64
N ASN A 119 9.79 -3.29 -4.65
CA ASN A 119 10.78 -4.36 -4.84
C ASN A 119 10.14 -5.74 -5.04
N HIS A 120 8.94 -5.98 -4.53
CA HIS A 120 8.21 -7.23 -4.73
C HIS A 120 7.68 -7.36 -6.16
N GLU A 121 7.07 -6.33 -6.70
CA GLU A 121 6.66 -6.29 -8.11
C GLU A 121 7.88 -6.38 -9.04
N GLN A 122 8.95 -5.64 -8.72
CA GLN A 122 10.16 -5.64 -9.52
C GLN A 122 10.81 -7.03 -9.58
N ARG A 123 10.83 -7.75 -8.46
CA ARG A 123 11.31 -9.13 -8.42
C ARG A 123 10.49 -10.05 -9.33
N MET A 124 9.17 -9.96 -9.27
CA MET A 124 8.31 -10.77 -10.14
C MET A 124 8.50 -10.44 -11.62
N LYS A 125 8.83 -9.18 -11.93
CA LYS A 125 9.09 -8.70 -13.29
C LYS A 125 10.43 -9.21 -13.83
N GLU A 126 11.49 -9.23 -13.00
CA GLU A 126 12.86 -9.60 -13.41
C GLU A 126 13.10 -11.11 -13.36
N GLU A 127 12.60 -11.81 -12.34
CA GLU A 127 12.85 -13.24 -12.11
C GLU A 127 11.79 -14.13 -12.77
N THR A 128 11.62 -13.98 -14.09
CA THR A 128 10.60 -14.70 -14.87
C THR A 128 10.77 -16.23 -14.85
N GLU A 129 11.97 -16.75 -14.57
CA GLU A 129 12.21 -18.19 -14.38
C GLU A 129 11.44 -18.73 -13.15
N ILE A 130 11.23 -17.89 -12.13
CA ILE A 130 10.52 -18.26 -10.89
C ILE A 130 9.04 -17.93 -11.01
N TYR A 131 8.72 -16.72 -11.50
CA TYR A 131 7.36 -16.19 -11.46
C TYR A 131 6.59 -16.34 -12.78
N GLY A 132 7.26 -16.81 -13.85
CA GLY A 132 6.64 -16.90 -15.18
C GLY A 132 6.10 -15.55 -15.66
N ASP A 133 4.87 -15.54 -16.14
CA ASP A 133 4.19 -14.34 -16.64
C ASP A 133 3.31 -13.63 -15.56
N THR A 134 3.48 -14.01 -14.28
CA THR A 134 2.61 -13.55 -13.19
C THR A 134 2.55 -12.03 -13.08
N TYR A 135 3.71 -11.36 -13.20
CA TYR A 135 3.76 -9.90 -13.18
C TYR A 135 2.95 -9.25 -14.30
N ASN A 136 3.12 -9.71 -15.55
CA ASN A 136 2.41 -9.15 -16.69
C ASN A 136 0.90 -9.40 -16.61
N ILE A 137 0.49 -10.56 -16.07
CA ILE A 137 -0.93 -10.88 -15.85
C ILE A 137 -1.52 -9.95 -14.79
N TYR A 138 -0.81 -9.76 -13.68
CA TYR A 138 -1.23 -8.84 -12.61
C TYR A 138 -1.36 -7.41 -13.12
N LYS A 139 -0.32 -6.89 -13.78
CA LYS A 139 -0.30 -5.55 -14.36
C LYS A 139 -1.45 -5.34 -15.34
N ARG A 140 -1.63 -6.25 -16.29
CA ARG A 140 -2.71 -6.17 -17.30
C ARG A 140 -4.08 -6.09 -16.65
N LYS A 141 -4.37 -6.94 -15.65
CA LYS A 141 -5.64 -6.91 -14.93
C LYS A 141 -5.90 -5.57 -14.24
N LEU A 142 -4.87 -4.89 -13.77
CA LEU A 142 -4.98 -3.56 -13.16
C LEU A 142 -5.13 -2.47 -14.23
N GLU A 143 -4.37 -2.54 -15.32
CA GLU A 143 -4.50 -1.61 -16.45
C GLU A 143 -5.91 -1.69 -17.08
N ASP A 144 -6.46 -2.90 -17.23
CA ASP A 144 -7.83 -3.12 -17.71
C ASP A 144 -8.89 -2.49 -16.77
N SER A 145 -8.58 -2.31 -15.51
CA SER A 145 -9.45 -1.61 -14.55
C SER A 145 -9.25 -0.09 -14.52
N GLY A 146 -8.28 0.44 -15.26
CA GLY A 146 -8.01 1.88 -15.36
C GLY A 146 -6.83 2.38 -14.51
N VAL A 147 -6.02 1.48 -13.94
CA VAL A 147 -4.78 1.85 -13.24
C VAL A 147 -3.69 2.19 -14.26
N ILE A 148 -2.95 3.26 -14.02
CA ILE A 148 -1.87 3.72 -14.90
C ILE A 148 -0.53 3.37 -14.24
N PHE A 149 0.21 2.45 -14.85
CA PHE A 149 1.57 2.11 -14.40
C PHE A 149 2.59 3.14 -14.88
N LEU A 150 3.53 3.47 -14.00
CA LEU A 150 4.65 4.36 -14.26
C LEU A 150 5.96 3.60 -14.01
N GLU A 151 6.48 2.99 -15.07
CA GLU A 151 7.70 2.19 -15.07
C GLU A 151 8.85 3.01 -15.69
N ASN A 152 9.58 3.76 -14.88
CA ASN A 152 10.53 4.78 -15.32
C ASN A 152 9.89 5.79 -16.30
N ASP A 153 8.62 6.07 -16.09
CA ASP A 153 7.79 6.96 -16.92
C ASP A 153 7.23 8.11 -16.09
N ALA A 154 6.76 9.13 -16.76
CA ALA A 154 6.18 10.32 -16.17
C ALA A 154 4.83 10.66 -16.82
N ARG A 155 3.89 11.11 -16.00
CA ARG A 155 2.62 11.67 -16.47
C ARG A 155 2.45 13.08 -15.97
N ARG A 156 2.10 13.97 -16.89
CA ARG A 156 1.73 15.33 -16.53
C ARG A 156 0.21 15.44 -16.53
N ILE A 157 -0.33 15.78 -15.38
CA ILE A 157 -1.76 16.02 -15.19
C ILE A 157 -2.02 17.50 -14.98
N ARG A 158 -3.20 17.97 -15.35
CA ARG A 158 -3.62 19.36 -15.14
C ARG A 158 -4.72 19.38 -14.08
N MET A 159 -4.47 20.15 -13.02
CA MET A 159 -5.42 20.41 -11.95
C MET A 159 -5.67 21.92 -11.85
N GLY A 160 -6.85 22.38 -12.25
CA GLY A 160 -7.11 23.79 -12.44
C GLY A 160 -6.16 24.39 -13.47
N GLN A 161 -5.41 25.44 -13.09
CA GLN A 161 -4.37 26.06 -13.94
C GLN A 161 -2.96 25.51 -13.65
N THR A 162 -2.82 24.59 -12.69
CA THR A 162 -1.54 24.01 -12.29
C THR A 162 -1.28 22.69 -13.01
N GLY A 163 -0.06 22.54 -13.55
CA GLY A 163 0.44 21.25 -14.06
C GLY A 163 1.21 20.52 -12.95
N ILE A 164 0.86 19.25 -12.70
CA ILE A 164 1.55 18.37 -11.76
C ILE A 164 2.20 17.27 -12.56
N SER A 165 3.48 16.99 -12.32
CA SER A 165 4.19 15.84 -12.90
C SER A 165 4.28 14.73 -11.87
N ILE A 166 3.80 13.54 -12.25
CA ILE A 166 3.91 12.31 -11.48
C ILE A 166 4.95 11.45 -12.18
N ASN A 167 5.98 11.04 -11.43
CA ASN A 167 7.07 10.25 -11.97
C ASN A 167 7.15 8.95 -11.20
N GLY A 168 7.10 7.82 -11.88
CA GLY A 168 7.36 6.49 -11.33
C GLY A 168 8.80 6.10 -11.62
N LEU A 169 9.52 5.71 -10.58
CA LEU A 169 10.91 5.24 -10.67
C LEU A 169 10.95 3.74 -10.36
N GLU A 170 11.58 2.97 -11.22
CA GLU A 170 11.92 1.58 -10.97
C GLU A 170 13.41 1.43 -10.71
N LEU A 171 13.75 0.63 -9.72
CA LEU A 171 15.13 0.24 -9.43
C LEU A 171 15.26 -1.27 -9.65
N PRO A 172 16.35 -1.74 -10.31
CA PRO A 172 16.63 -3.17 -10.45
C PRO A 172 16.75 -3.87 -9.10
N CYS A 173 16.36 -5.14 -9.00
CA CYS A 173 16.48 -5.93 -7.78
C CYS A 173 17.91 -5.94 -7.21
N SER A 174 18.92 -5.88 -8.07
CA SER A 174 20.34 -5.79 -7.67
C SER A 174 20.68 -4.54 -6.85
N VAL A 175 19.88 -3.49 -6.91
CA VAL A 175 20.05 -2.29 -6.07
C VAL A 175 19.55 -2.57 -4.65
N TYR A 176 18.40 -3.22 -4.52
CA TYR A 176 17.82 -3.55 -3.20
C TYR A 176 18.70 -4.50 -2.39
N THR A 177 19.36 -5.48 -3.03
CA THR A 177 20.23 -6.45 -2.35
C THR A 177 21.55 -5.84 -1.82
N LYS A 178 21.93 -4.65 -2.28
CA LYS A 178 23.15 -3.96 -1.78
C LYS A 178 22.92 -3.23 -0.46
N PHE A 179 21.68 -3.04 -0.05
CA PHE A 179 21.32 -2.31 1.16
C PHE A 179 20.77 -3.22 2.28
N GLN A 180 20.75 -4.52 2.04
CA GLN A 180 20.47 -5.56 3.04
C GLN A 180 21.76 -6.18 3.55
#